data_d7884b43e2b54b1656b2dc864408d871
#
_entry.id   d7884b43e2b54b1656b2dc864408d871
#
_cell.length_a   1.000
_cell.length_b   1.000
_cell.length_c   1.000
_cell.angle_alpha   90.00
_cell.angle_beta   90.00
_cell.angle_gamma   90.00
#
_symmetry.space_group_name_H-M   'P 1'
#
loop_
_entity.id
_entity.type
_entity.pdbx_description
1 polymer ?
#
loop_
_entity_poly.entity_id
_entity_poly.type
_entity_poly.pdbx_seq_one_letter_code
_entity_poly.pdbx_strand_id
1 'polypeptide(L)' 'MDWRPSTQLHDLLTGKVAWDDAHPAIRSWAMLPIHGAAQTILGAPRPRRRAMIDKLPPSLRPVLEREIIRISRK' A
#
# COMPACT_ATOMS: atom_id res chain seq x y z
N MET A 1 -14.66 13.87 19.16
CA MET A 1 -13.99 12.72 18.52
C MET A 1 -12.68 13.19 17.91
N ASP A 2 -11.59 12.75 18.50
CA ASP A 2 -10.26 13.19 18.04
C ASP A 2 -9.87 12.46 16.77
N TRP A 3 -9.98 13.17 15.66
CA TRP A 3 -9.51 12.63 14.40
C TRP A 3 -7.98 12.74 14.34
N ARG A 4 -7.29 11.60 14.26
CA ARG A 4 -5.83 11.56 14.23
C ARG A 4 -5.37 10.93 12.92
N PRO A 5 -5.05 11.75 11.91
CA PRO A 5 -4.67 11.25 10.59
C PRO A 5 -3.48 10.29 10.63
N SER A 6 -2.48 10.57 11.46
CA SER A 6 -1.30 9.73 11.57
C SER A 6 -1.62 8.33 12.12
N THR A 7 -2.52 8.23 13.10
CA THR A 7 -2.97 6.95 13.65
C THR A 7 -3.78 6.18 12.62
N GLN A 8 -4.69 6.86 11.92
CA GLN A 8 -5.50 6.23 10.87
C GLN A 8 -4.64 5.73 9.72
N LEU A 9 -3.64 6.50 9.31
CA LEU A 9 -2.71 6.11 8.28
C LEU A 9 -1.91 4.87 8.70
N HIS A 10 -1.42 4.85 9.94
CA HIS A 10 -0.72 3.70 10.50
C HIS A 10 -1.62 2.46 10.52
N ASP A 11 -2.86 2.60 10.96
CA ASP A 11 -3.81 1.48 11.02
C ASP A 11 -4.13 0.94 9.62
N LEU A 12 -4.21 1.81 8.63
CA LEU A 12 -4.40 1.38 7.25
C LEU A 12 -3.18 0.63 6.72
N LEU A 13 -1.98 1.16 6.95
CA LEU A 13 -0.74 0.57 6.44
C LEU A 13 -0.34 -0.73 7.17
N THR A 14 -0.83 -0.94 8.39
CA THR A 14 -0.60 -2.18 9.15
C THR A 14 -1.69 -3.22 8.96
N GLY A 15 -2.76 -2.88 8.23
CA GLY A 15 -3.85 -3.80 7.95
C GLY A 15 -4.92 -3.88 9.02
N LYS A 16 -4.90 -3.02 10.04
CA LYS A 16 -5.93 -2.98 11.07
C LYS A 16 -7.27 -2.48 10.53
N VAL A 17 -7.22 -1.64 9.50
CA VAL A 17 -8.39 -1.09 8.82
C VAL A 17 -8.32 -1.52 7.37
N ALA A 18 -9.42 -2.02 6.82
CA ALA A 18 -9.49 -2.38 5.41
C ALA A 18 -9.41 -1.13 4.52
N TRP A 19 -8.83 -1.28 3.35
CA TRP A 19 -8.66 -0.17 2.41
C TRP A 19 -9.98 0.55 2.12
N ASP A 20 -11.05 -0.20 1.88
CA ASP A 20 -12.35 0.36 1.53
C ASP A 20 -13.02 1.08 2.71
N ASP A 21 -12.62 0.76 3.94
CA ASP A 21 -13.16 1.40 5.15
C ASP A 21 -12.40 2.67 5.53
N ALA A 22 -11.29 2.95 4.88
CA ALA A 22 -10.48 4.12 5.18
C ALA A 22 -11.06 5.39 4.53
N HIS A 23 -10.89 6.52 5.20
CA HIS A 23 -11.28 7.82 4.65
C HIS A 23 -10.48 8.10 3.36
N PRO A 24 -11.11 8.68 2.32
CA PRO A 24 -10.40 8.97 1.06
C PRO A 24 -9.12 9.79 1.21
N ALA A 25 -9.09 10.74 2.14
CA ALA A 25 -7.88 11.53 2.40
C ALA A 25 -6.75 10.66 2.94
N ILE A 26 -7.08 9.70 3.81
CA ILE A 26 -6.10 8.76 4.36
C ILE A 26 -5.58 7.83 3.27
N ARG A 27 -6.45 7.36 2.38
CA ARG A 27 -6.04 6.56 1.24
C ARG A 27 -5.07 7.32 0.32
N SER A 28 -5.35 8.60 0.08
CA SER A 28 -4.45 9.44 -0.74
C SER A 28 -3.07 9.56 -0.12
N TRP A 29 -2.97 9.75 1.19
CA TRP A 29 -1.68 9.82 1.89
C TRP A 29 -0.97 8.47 1.87
N ALA A 30 -1.72 7.37 2.01
CA ALA A 30 -1.16 6.03 1.97
C ALA A 30 -0.56 5.68 0.60
N MET A 31 -1.03 6.31 -0.48
CA MET A 31 -0.47 6.06 -1.81
C MET A 31 0.99 6.46 -1.94
N LEU A 32 1.48 7.40 -1.15
CA LEU A 32 2.89 7.78 -1.18
C LEU A 32 3.81 6.61 -0.79
N PRO A 33 3.65 5.99 0.40
CA PRO A 33 4.46 4.81 0.74
C PRO A 33 4.13 3.59 -0.14
N ILE A 34 2.89 3.44 -0.59
CA ILE A 34 2.52 2.34 -1.50
C ILE A 34 3.25 2.48 -2.84
N HIS A 35 3.29 3.69 -3.40
CA HIS A 35 4.02 3.96 -4.64
C HIS A 35 5.51 3.67 -4.47
N GLY A 36 6.11 4.11 -3.36
CA GLY A 36 7.51 3.80 -3.05
C GLY A 36 7.76 2.30 -2.93
N ALA A 37 6.88 1.57 -2.27
CA ALA A 37 6.96 0.12 -2.17
C ALA A 37 6.86 -0.54 -3.54
N ALA A 38 5.95 -0.07 -4.40
CA ALA A 38 5.80 -0.59 -5.76
C ALA A 38 7.07 -0.40 -6.59
N GLN A 39 7.69 0.77 -6.50
CA GLN A 39 8.96 1.04 -7.19
C GLN A 39 10.08 0.12 -6.69
N THR A 40 10.16 -0.07 -5.37
CA THR A 40 11.16 -0.96 -4.76
C THR A 40 10.97 -2.39 -5.24
N ILE A 41 9.73 -2.87 -5.28
CA ILE A 41 9.39 -4.22 -5.74
C ILE A 41 9.77 -4.39 -7.22
N LEU A 42 9.46 -3.42 -8.05
CA LEU A 42 9.81 -3.47 -9.48
C LEU A 42 11.32 -3.46 -9.72
N GLY A 43 12.08 -2.83 -8.83
CA GLY A 43 13.54 -2.83 -8.89
C GLY A 43 14.17 -4.12 -8.34
N ALA A 44 13.41 -4.97 -7.67
CA ALA A 44 13.91 -6.22 -7.10
C ALA A 44 13.87 -7.36 -8.11
N PRO A 45 14.75 -8.38 -7.96
CA PRO A 45 14.67 -9.59 -8.78
C PRO A 45 13.31 -10.27 -8.66
N ARG A 46 12.81 -10.85 -9.75
CA ARG A 46 11.49 -11.50 -9.78
C ARG A 46 11.26 -12.49 -8.62
N PRO A 47 12.23 -13.35 -8.24
CA PRO A 47 12.00 -14.28 -7.12
C PRO A 47 11.71 -13.60 -5.80
N ARG A 48 12.24 -12.39 -5.58
CA ARG A 48 12.02 -11.62 -4.34
C ARG A 48 10.73 -10.85 -4.33
N ARG A 49 10.19 -10.52 -5.51
CA ARG A 49 8.97 -9.69 -5.62
C ARG A 49 7.80 -10.31 -4.88
N ARG A 50 7.59 -11.61 -5.05
CA ARG A 50 6.48 -12.32 -4.39
C ARG A 50 6.61 -12.27 -2.87
N ALA A 51 7.81 -12.51 -2.34
CA ALA A 51 8.05 -12.46 -0.91
C ALA A 51 7.81 -11.04 -0.35
N MET A 52 8.19 -10.01 -1.09
CA MET A 52 7.96 -8.62 -0.69
C MET A 52 6.48 -8.28 -0.64
N ILE A 53 5.71 -8.73 -1.62
CA ILE A 53 4.25 -8.54 -1.65
C ILE A 53 3.60 -9.30 -0.49
N ASP A 54 4.03 -10.52 -0.22
CA ASP A 54 3.46 -11.36 0.83
C ASP A 54 3.71 -10.81 2.24
N LYS A 55 4.69 -9.95 2.42
CA LYS A 55 4.95 -9.28 3.71
C LYS A 55 3.94 -8.19 4.02
N LEU A 56 3.19 -7.72 3.03
CA LEU A 56 2.23 -6.65 3.22
C LEU A 56 0.90 -7.19 3.73
N PRO A 57 0.13 -6.37 4.49
CA PRO A 57 -1.20 -6.78 4.92
C PRO A 57 -2.08 -7.16 3.72
N PRO A 58 -2.92 -8.20 3.85
CA PRO A 58 -3.78 -8.62 2.73
C PRO A 58 -4.65 -7.53 2.15
N SER A 59 -5.08 -6.57 2.98
CA SER A 59 -5.92 -5.45 2.54
C SER A 59 -5.20 -4.51 1.57
N LEU A 60 -3.87 -4.45 1.64
CA LEU A 60 -3.07 -3.56 0.79
C LEU A 60 -2.57 -4.24 -0.48
N ARG A 61 -2.58 -5.56 -0.54
CA ARG A 61 -2.06 -6.31 -1.70
C ARG A 61 -2.74 -5.93 -3.00
N PRO A 62 -4.08 -5.87 -3.09
CA PRO A 62 -4.73 -5.47 -4.34
C PRO A 62 -4.38 -4.04 -4.77
N VAL A 63 -4.24 -3.12 -3.81
CA VAL A 63 -3.88 -1.73 -4.08
C VAL A 63 -2.44 -1.66 -4.61
N LEU A 64 -1.52 -2.38 -3.97
CA LEU A 64 -0.14 -2.44 -4.40
C LEU A 64 -0.01 -3.05 -5.80
N GLU A 65 -0.72 -4.13 -6.07
CA GLU A 65 -0.70 -4.79 -7.38
C GLU A 65 -1.19 -3.85 -8.49
N ARG A 66 -2.25 -3.09 -8.26
CA ARG A 66 -2.72 -2.08 -9.20
C ARG A 66 -1.65 -1.01 -9.45
N GLU A 67 -0.96 -0.57 -8.40
CA GLU A 67 0.09 0.44 -8.53
C GLU A 67 1.27 -0.10 -9.33
N ILE A 68 1.66 -1.34 -9.11
CA ILE A 68 2.72 -2.00 -9.87
C ILE A 68 2.36 -2.05 -11.36
N ILE A 69 1.13 -2.46 -11.67
CA ILE A 69 0.64 -2.52 -13.05
C ILE A 69 0.66 -1.13 -13.68
N ARG A 70 0.18 -0.13 -12.96
CA ARG A 70 0.13 1.26 -13.45
C ARG A 70 1.53 1.78 -13.79
N ILE A 71 2.51 1.52 -12.93
CA ILE A 71 3.89 1.95 -13.15
C ILE A 71 4.51 1.20 -14.33
N SER A 72 4.28 -0.11 -14.42
CA SER A 72 4.91 -0.96 -15.43
C SER A 72 4.34 -0.74 -16.84
N ARG A 73 3.19 -0.08 -16.96
CA ARG A 73 2.58 0.22 -18.28
C ARG A 73 3.12 1.46 -18.96
N LYS A 74 3.98 2.19 -18.33
CA LYS A 74 4.58 3.39 -18.93
C LYS A 74 5.61 3.04 -19.99
#